data_9cfca238006a7e805c073e854d4efcf3
#
_entry.id   9cfca238006a7e805c073e854d4efcf3
#
_cell.length_a   1.000
_cell.length_b   1.000
_cell.length_c   1.000
_cell.angle_alpha   90.00
_cell.angle_beta   90.00
_cell.angle_gamma   90.00
#
_symmetry.space_group_name_H-M   'P 1'
#
loop_
_entity.id
_entity.type
_entity.pdbx_description
1 polymer ?
#
loop_
_entity_poly.entity_id
_entity_poly.type
_entity_poly.pdbx_seq_one_letter_code
_entity_poly.pdbx_strand_id
1 'polypeptide(L)'
;MSKILIFFIILFSALQSYEIKQTPIKFSQKRVELTKQYIRQHYGLKVEDIKITPQIILIHYTAIEGFKKSLARFESETLPNDRPDINKAGSLNVSTHFMVERDGTIHQLMPLNYMGRHVIGLNFNSIGIENVGGEGFVENLTVEQLLANIFLVNYLKKRFETIEYVVGHHEYRCFEDTELWLEKDDGYRTKKFDPGPSFMRDLHANIKGFKKAPCD
;
A
#
# COMPACT_ATOMS: atom_id res chain seq x y z
N MET A 1 21.95 16.36 -56.97
CA MET A 1 22.10 15.22 -56.04
C MET A 1 21.90 15.78 -54.62
N SER A 2 20.69 15.60 -54.07
CA SER A 2 20.32 16.09 -52.73
C SER A 2 20.76 15.08 -51.68
N LYS A 3 21.60 15.52 -50.74
CA LYS A 3 22.02 14.70 -49.59
C LYS A 3 20.95 14.79 -48.54
N ILE A 4 20.19 13.69 -48.35
CA ILE A 4 19.25 13.53 -47.22
C ILE A 4 20.08 13.27 -45.97
N LEU A 5 20.08 14.24 -45.04
CA LEU A 5 20.70 14.12 -43.75
C LEU A 5 19.70 13.43 -42.81
N ILE A 6 19.91 12.14 -42.52
CA ILE A 6 19.08 11.37 -41.57
C ILE A 6 19.55 11.75 -40.15
N PHE A 7 18.75 12.54 -39.47
CA PHE A 7 18.93 12.80 -38.03
C PHE A 7 18.45 11.55 -37.23
N PHE A 8 19.40 10.79 -36.72
CA PHE A 8 19.12 9.79 -35.70
C PHE A 8 18.83 10.51 -34.37
N ILE A 9 17.56 10.64 -34.00
CA ILE A 9 17.18 11.02 -32.63
C ILE A 9 17.40 9.79 -31.78
N ILE A 10 18.53 9.74 -31.07
CA ILE A 10 18.74 8.76 -29.98
C ILE A 10 17.89 9.24 -28.81
N LEU A 11 16.72 8.63 -28.62
CA LEU A 11 15.96 8.75 -27.38
C LEU A 11 16.80 8.10 -26.26
N PHE A 12 17.54 8.92 -25.52
CA PHE A 12 18.05 8.52 -24.22
C PHE A 12 16.83 8.39 -23.28
N SER A 13 16.25 7.20 -23.18
CA SER A 13 15.44 6.86 -22.03
C SER A 13 16.39 6.80 -20.83
N ALA A 14 16.45 7.90 -20.07
CA ALA A 14 17.10 7.88 -18.77
C ALA A 14 16.39 6.78 -17.96
N LEU A 15 17.07 5.68 -17.69
CA LEU A 15 16.63 4.72 -16.69
C LEU A 15 16.59 5.49 -15.37
N GLN A 16 15.41 5.92 -14.98
CA GLN A 16 15.21 6.55 -13.68
C GLN A 16 15.47 5.46 -12.63
N SER A 17 16.62 5.55 -11.96
CA SER A 17 16.93 4.69 -10.83
C SER A 17 16.19 5.25 -9.62
N TYR A 18 15.19 4.50 -9.12
CA TYR A 18 14.52 4.86 -7.89
C TYR A 18 15.38 4.47 -6.69
N GLU A 19 15.57 5.42 -5.77
CA GLU A 19 16.13 5.18 -4.45
C GLU A 19 14.99 5.05 -3.44
N ILE A 20 15.05 4.03 -2.58
CA ILE A 20 14.10 3.86 -1.46
C ILE A 20 14.72 4.48 -0.21
N LYS A 21 14.21 5.65 0.18
CA LYS A 21 14.63 6.34 1.41
C LYS A 21 14.09 5.59 2.63
N GLN A 22 14.96 5.36 3.61
CA GLN A 22 14.54 4.77 4.88
C GLN A 22 14.02 5.88 5.81
N THR A 23 12.72 5.84 6.10
CA THR A 23 12.02 6.82 6.95
C THR A 23 11.13 6.07 7.93
N PRO A 24 11.74 5.29 8.86
CA PRO A 24 10.97 4.38 9.69
C PRO A 24 10.07 5.12 10.67
N ILE A 25 8.80 4.70 10.75
CA ILE A 25 7.88 5.11 11.82
C ILE A 25 8.30 4.43 13.13
N LYS A 26 7.82 4.97 14.27
CA LYS A 26 8.06 4.36 15.56
C LYS A 26 7.44 2.96 15.63
N PHE A 27 8.29 1.96 15.83
CA PHE A 27 7.89 0.54 15.92
C PHE A 27 8.53 -0.10 17.16
N SER A 28 8.02 0.25 18.36
CA SER A 28 8.49 -0.29 19.62
C SER A 28 7.80 -1.62 19.97
N GLN A 29 8.23 -2.23 21.08
CA GLN A 29 7.56 -3.43 21.64
C GLN A 29 6.05 -3.19 21.85
N LYS A 30 5.63 -1.97 22.23
CA LYS A 30 4.22 -1.61 22.37
C LYS A 30 3.45 -1.82 21.06
N ARG A 31 3.97 -1.35 19.90
CA ARG A 31 3.32 -1.55 18.60
C ARG A 31 3.26 -3.05 18.24
N VAL A 32 4.31 -3.81 18.55
CA VAL A 32 4.34 -5.27 18.33
C VAL A 32 3.22 -5.95 19.11
N GLU A 33 3.07 -5.64 20.41
CA GLU A 33 2.02 -6.25 21.24
C GLU A 33 0.61 -5.83 20.80
N LEU A 34 0.40 -4.57 20.43
CA LEU A 34 -0.86 -4.11 19.86
C LEU A 34 -1.19 -4.83 18.54
N THR A 35 -0.17 -5.09 17.71
CA THR A 35 -0.33 -5.85 16.46
C THR A 35 -0.72 -7.30 16.72
N LYS A 36 -0.08 -7.98 17.68
CA LYS A 36 -0.48 -9.34 18.09
C LYS A 36 -1.90 -9.39 18.66
N GLN A 37 -2.28 -8.36 19.43
CA GLN A 37 -3.64 -8.23 19.95
C GLN A 37 -4.66 -8.08 18.81
N TYR A 38 -4.36 -7.22 17.80
CA TYR A 38 -5.19 -7.06 16.62
C TYR A 38 -5.34 -8.39 15.85
N ILE A 39 -4.24 -9.10 15.58
CA ILE A 39 -4.25 -10.40 14.90
C ILE A 39 -5.14 -11.40 15.64
N ARG A 40 -5.03 -11.47 16.97
CA ARG A 40 -5.85 -12.37 17.79
C ARG A 40 -7.33 -12.01 17.74
N GLN A 41 -7.64 -10.73 17.86
CA GLN A 41 -9.01 -10.23 17.94
C GLN A 41 -9.74 -10.36 16.59
N HIS A 42 -9.08 -9.98 15.49
CA HIS A 42 -9.70 -9.89 14.17
C HIS A 42 -9.54 -11.17 13.35
N TYR A 43 -8.42 -11.87 13.50
CA TYR A 43 -8.14 -13.07 12.69
C TYR A 43 -8.26 -14.36 13.50
N GLY A 44 -8.38 -14.27 14.83
CA GLY A 44 -8.44 -15.44 15.71
C GLY A 44 -7.13 -16.25 15.75
N LEU A 45 -6.04 -15.67 15.27
CA LEU A 45 -4.73 -16.31 15.25
C LEU A 45 -3.93 -15.97 16.51
N LYS A 46 -3.24 -16.97 17.07
CA LYS A 46 -2.25 -16.79 18.13
C LYS A 46 -0.87 -16.90 17.50
N VAL A 47 -0.12 -15.79 17.49
CA VAL A 47 1.19 -15.70 16.81
C VAL A 47 2.30 -15.36 17.79
N GLU A 48 3.48 -15.91 17.57
CA GLU A 48 4.69 -15.60 18.36
C GLU A 48 5.32 -14.27 17.92
N ASP A 49 5.25 -13.94 16.63
CA ASP A 49 5.72 -12.68 16.07
C ASP A 49 4.67 -12.08 15.11
N ILE A 50 4.96 -10.93 14.52
CA ILE A 50 4.06 -10.21 13.62
C ILE A 50 4.48 -10.32 12.14
N LYS A 51 5.31 -11.30 11.82
CA LYS A 51 5.79 -11.50 10.46
C LYS A 51 4.66 -12.00 9.55
N ILE A 52 4.73 -11.53 8.31
CA ILE A 52 3.81 -11.89 7.24
C ILE A 52 4.54 -12.55 6.08
N THR A 53 3.80 -13.36 5.33
CA THR A 53 4.19 -13.81 3.99
C THR A 53 3.26 -13.10 3.00
N PRO A 54 3.69 -11.99 2.38
CA PRO A 54 2.79 -11.17 1.58
C PRO A 54 2.40 -11.88 0.27
N GLN A 55 1.13 -11.83 -0.07
CA GLN A 55 0.54 -12.34 -1.31
C GLN A 55 -0.11 -11.22 -2.12
N ILE A 56 -0.34 -10.05 -1.48
CA ILE A 56 -1.04 -8.92 -2.05
C ILE A 56 -0.19 -7.65 -1.89
N ILE A 57 -0.12 -6.82 -2.92
CA ILE A 57 0.27 -5.41 -2.81
C ILE A 57 -1.01 -4.58 -2.86
N LEU A 58 -1.21 -3.78 -1.83
CA LEU A 58 -2.36 -2.91 -1.70
C LEU A 58 -1.98 -1.45 -1.90
N ILE A 59 -2.66 -0.79 -2.83
CA ILE A 59 -2.40 0.59 -3.23
C ILE A 59 -3.43 1.51 -2.58
N HIS A 60 -2.93 2.58 -1.94
CA HIS A 60 -3.72 3.58 -1.25
C HIS A 60 -3.39 5.00 -1.71
N TYR A 61 -4.20 5.96 -1.30
CA TYR A 61 -3.79 7.34 -1.11
C TYR A 61 -4.07 7.78 0.33
N THR A 62 -3.29 8.77 0.80
CA THR A 62 -3.34 9.20 2.21
C THR A 62 -4.60 9.99 2.57
N ALA A 63 -5.29 10.58 1.60
CA ALA A 63 -6.35 11.58 1.75
C ALA A 63 -5.89 12.81 2.59
N ILE A 64 -4.57 13.02 2.69
CA ILE A 64 -3.93 14.07 3.47
C ILE A 64 -2.92 14.78 2.57
N GLU A 65 -2.98 16.11 2.53
CA GLU A 65 -2.04 16.92 1.78
C GLU A 65 -0.67 16.96 2.43
N GLY A 66 0.34 16.59 1.64
CA GLY A 66 1.75 16.71 1.97
C GLY A 66 2.31 15.57 2.81
N PHE A 67 3.56 15.22 2.50
CA PHE A 67 4.27 14.08 3.09
C PHE A 67 4.37 14.15 4.63
N LYS A 68 4.78 15.30 5.19
CA LYS A 68 4.98 15.42 6.64
C LYS A 68 3.70 15.18 7.44
N LYS A 69 2.56 15.71 6.98
CA LYS A 69 1.26 15.50 7.63
C LYS A 69 0.82 14.03 7.51
N SER A 70 1.02 13.43 6.34
CA SER A 70 0.72 12.01 6.10
C SER A 70 1.59 11.10 6.97
N LEU A 71 2.90 11.37 7.06
CA LEU A 71 3.81 10.60 7.91
C LEU A 71 3.43 10.69 9.39
N ALA A 72 3.09 11.89 9.87
CA ALA A 72 2.66 12.10 11.26
C ALA A 72 1.43 11.24 11.65
N ARG A 73 0.58 10.87 10.67
CA ARG A 73 -0.56 9.98 10.89
C ARG A 73 -0.14 8.58 11.34
N PHE A 74 1.02 8.10 10.90
CA PHE A 74 1.53 6.76 11.19
C PHE A 74 2.47 6.70 12.40
N GLU A 75 2.98 7.84 12.88
CA GLU A 75 3.99 7.91 13.96
C GLU A 75 3.48 7.37 15.30
N SER A 76 2.26 7.74 15.71
CA SER A 76 1.69 7.21 16.95
C SER A 76 1.49 5.70 16.86
N GLU A 77 1.79 4.97 17.93
CA GLU A 77 1.56 3.53 18.01
C GLU A 77 0.11 3.19 18.39
N THR A 78 -0.59 4.16 18.95
CA THR A 78 -2.01 4.06 19.30
C THR A 78 -2.85 4.93 18.39
N LEU A 79 -3.99 4.40 17.95
CA LEU A 79 -4.94 5.07 17.09
C LEU A 79 -5.51 6.31 17.80
N PRO A 80 -5.43 7.50 17.19
CA PRO A 80 -6.12 8.69 17.69
C PRO A 80 -7.64 8.53 17.63
N ASN A 81 -8.36 9.25 18.51
CA ASN A 81 -9.83 9.15 18.61
C ASN A 81 -10.62 9.80 17.47
N ASP A 82 -9.94 10.34 16.46
CA ASP A 82 -10.53 11.02 15.30
C ASP A 82 -10.95 10.07 14.16
N ARG A 83 -10.87 8.74 14.37
CA ARG A 83 -11.24 7.70 13.39
C ARG A 83 -12.31 6.75 13.98
N PRO A 84 -13.56 7.25 14.16
CA PRO A 84 -14.64 6.45 14.74
C PRO A 84 -14.99 5.22 13.90
N ASP A 85 -14.70 5.23 12.61
CA ASP A 85 -14.89 4.12 11.67
C ASP A 85 -14.05 2.88 11.99
N ILE A 86 -12.88 3.07 12.62
CA ILE A 86 -11.95 1.98 12.95
C ILE A 86 -11.55 1.90 14.43
N ASN A 87 -12.02 2.84 15.29
CA ASN A 87 -11.70 2.85 16.72
C ASN A 87 -12.22 1.61 17.45
N LYS A 88 -13.38 1.09 17.06
CA LYS A 88 -13.98 -0.11 17.66
C LYS A 88 -13.13 -1.37 17.43
N ALA A 89 -12.27 -1.36 16.42
CA ALA A 89 -11.39 -2.46 16.06
C ALA A 89 -10.04 -2.44 16.80
N GLY A 90 -9.98 -1.82 17.98
CA GLY A 90 -8.78 -1.81 18.84
C GLY A 90 -7.87 -0.62 18.66
N SER A 91 -6.91 -0.50 19.59
CA SER A 91 -6.07 0.68 19.76
C SER A 91 -4.81 0.72 18.91
N LEU A 92 -4.49 -0.32 18.14
CA LEU A 92 -3.37 -0.29 17.19
C LEU A 92 -3.58 0.84 16.18
N ASN A 93 -2.60 1.74 16.02
CA ASN A 93 -2.69 2.74 14.96
C ASN A 93 -2.47 2.13 13.58
N VAL A 94 -2.96 2.82 12.55
CA VAL A 94 -2.67 2.49 11.15
C VAL A 94 -1.18 2.59 10.87
N SER A 95 -0.71 1.77 9.94
CA SER A 95 0.68 1.74 9.47
C SER A 95 0.75 1.13 8.08
N THR A 96 1.70 1.57 7.27
CA THR A 96 1.94 1.10 5.91
C THR A 96 3.43 0.88 5.68
N HIS A 97 3.78 0.09 4.67
CA HIS A 97 5.18 -0.27 4.39
C HIS A 97 5.90 0.81 3.60
N PHE A 98 5.20 1.44 2.65
CA PHE A 98 5.75 2.51 1.82
C PHE A 98 4.84 3.72 1.78
N MET A 99 5.47 4.88 1.58
CA MET A 99 4.78 6.12 1.21
C MET A 99 5.50 6.73 0.01
N VAL A 100 4.73 7.16 -0.99
CA VAL A 100 5.23 7.78 -2.22
C VAL A 100 4.78 9.23 -2.25
N GLU A 101 5.74 10.17 -2.32
CA GLU A 101 5.46 11.59 -2.47
C GLU A 101 4.94 11.91 -3.87
N ARG A 102 4.40 13.11 -4.05
CA ARG A 102 3.82 13.56 -5.33
C ARG A 102 4.83 13.62 -6.48
N ASP A 103 6.11 13.79 -6.17
CA ASP A 103 7.23 13.78 -7.14
C ASP A 103 7.79 12.37 -7.42
N GLY A 104 7.16 11.33 -6.85
CA GLY A 104 7.61 9.94 -6.98
C GLY A 104 8.70 9.52 -6.00
N THR A 105 9.12 10.36 -5.06
CA THR A 105 10.06 9.97 -4.01
C THR A 105 9.46 8.87 -3.13
N ILE A 106 10.21 7.78 -2.97
CA ILE A 106 9.77 6.58 -2.24
C ILE A 106 10.37 6.54 -0.84
N HIS A 107 9.52 6.35 0.17
CA HIS A 107 9.91 6.15 1.56
C HIS A 107 9.47 4.77 2.04
N GLN A 108 10.39 4.00 2.62
CA GLN A 108 10.06 2.79 3.37
C GLN A 108 9.88 3.15 4.83
N LEU A 109 8.71 2.82 5.39
CA LEU A 109 8.30 3.23 6.73
C LEU A 109 8.44 2.13 7.79
N MET A 110 8.47 0.86 7.39
CA MET A 110 8.58 -0.27 8.31
C MET A 110 9.17 -1.51 7.62
N PRO A 111 9.58 -2.55 8.38
CA PRO A 111 10.05 -3.81 7.80
C PRO A 111 8.98 -4.47 6.91
N LEU A 112 9.38 -4.92 5.72
CA LEU A 112 8.46 -5.43 4.69
C LEU A 112 7.76 -6.74 5.08
N ASN A 113 8.33 -7.47 6.01
CA ASN A 113 7.78 -8.73 6.52
C ASN A 113 7.05 -8.57 7.85
N TYR A 114 6.71 -7.35 8.29
CA TYR A 114 5.87 -7.11 9.45
C TYR A 114 4.46 -6.71 9.02
N MET A 115 3.45 -7.14 9.77
CA MET A 115 2.07 -6.73 9.51
C MET A 115 1.88 -5.23 9.74
N GLY A 116 1.45 -4.51 8.71
CA GLY A 116 0.90 -3.16 8.80
C GLY A 116 -0.62 -3.20 9.05
N ARG A 117 -1.20 -2.15 9.66
CA ARG A 117 -2.66 -1.97 9.72
C ARG A 117 -3.08 -0.93 8.70
N HIS A 118 -3.45 -1.34 7.50
CA HIS A 118 -3.83 -0.47 6.38
C HIS A 118 -5.08 -0.93 5.63
N VAL A 119 -5.50 -2.19 5.82
CA VAL A 119 -6.68 -2.76 5.14
C VAL A 119 -7.39 -3.76 6.05
N ILE A 120 -8.72 -3.76 6.06
CA ILE A 120 -9.51 -4.74 6.82
C ILE A 120 -9.42 -6.10 6.13
N GLY A 121 -9.25 -7.16 6.91
CA GLY A 121 -9.25 -8.55 6.45
C GLY A 121 -7.96 -9.04 5.80
N LEU A 122 -7.15 -8.15 5.23
CA LEU A 122 -5.99 -8.52 4.40
C LEU A 122 -4.63 -8.08 4.96
N ASN A 123 -4.56 -7.39 6.11
CA ASN A 123 -3.30 -6.90 6.67
C ASN A 123 -2.23 -7.98 6.83
N PHE A 124 -2.63 -9.21 7.18
CA PHE A 124 -1.70 -10.31 7.42
C PHE A 124 -1.16 -10.95 6.14
N ASN A 125 -1.72 -10.59 5.00
CA ASN A 125 -1.36 -11.12 3.67
C ASN A 125 -0.83 -10.04 2.72
N SER A 126 -0.67 -8.78 3.18
CA SER A 126 -0.42 -7.69 2.23
C SER A 126 0.68 -6.72 2.66
N ILE A 127 1.29 -6.11 1.65
CA ILE A 127 2.15 -4.93 1.75
C ILE A 127 1.36 -3.73 1.26
N GLY A 128 1.27 -2.67 2.08
CA GLY A 128 0.61 -1.41 1.73
C GLY A 128 1.57 -0.39 1.13
N ILE A 129 1.12 0.31 0.09
CA ILE A 129 1.79 1.46 -0.51
C ILE A 129 0.82 2.63 -0.48
N GLU A 130 1.13 3.66 0.30
CA GLU A 130 0.39 4.91 0.38
C GLU A 130 0.95 5.95 -0.58
N ASN A 131 0.10 6.61 -1.34
CA ASN A 131 0.46 7.72 -2.19
C ASN A 131 -0.04 9.03 -1.57
N VAL A 132 0.83 10.02 -1.38
CA VAL A 132 0.43 11.33 -0.84
C VAL A 132 -0.53 12.01 -1.82
N GLY A 133 -1.74 12.33 -1.36
CA GLY A 133 -2.78 12.93 -2.20
C GLY A 133 -4.16 12.37 -1.89
N GLY A 134 -5.12 12.62 -2.76
CA GLY A 134 -6.49 12.12 -2.63
C GLY A 134 -7.36 12.90 -1.66
N GLU A 135 -7.00 14.16 -1.35
CA GLU A 135 -7.80 15.03 -0.49
C GLU A 135 -9.21 15.18 -1.05
N GLY A 136 -10.20 15.13 -0.16
CA GLY A 136 -11.61 15.18 -0.57
C GLY A 136 -12.06 13.97 -1.38
N PHE A 137 -11.32 12.87 -1.34
CA PHE A 137 -11.56 11.63 -2.11
C PHE A 137 -11.46 11.83 -3.64
N VAL A 138 -10.66 12.80 -4.07
CA VAL A 138 -10.41 13.08 -5.48
C VAL A 138 -9.28 12.19 -5.99
N GLU A 139 -9.47 11.58 -7.15
CA GLU A 139 -8.43 10.80 -7.85
C GLU A 139 -7.45 11.77 -8.54
N ASN A 140 -6.40 12.20 -7.83
CA ASN A 140 -5.45 13.22 -8.27
C ASN A 140 -3.98 12.78 -8.17
N LEU A 141 -3.72 11.47 -8.15
CA LEU A 141 -2.35 10.94 -8.10
C LEU A 141 -1.58 11.31 -9.39
N THR A 142 -0.26 11.49 -9.25
CA THR A 142 0.59 11.97 -10.33
C THR A 142 1.15 10.84 -11.20
N VAL A 143 1.69 11.19 -12.35
CA VAL A 143 2.42 10.25 -13.22
C VAL A 143 3.69 9.75 -12.52
N GLU A 144 4.37 10.61 -11.77
CA GLU A 144 5.56 10.26 -10.98
C GLU A 144 5.23 9.22 -9.92
N GLN A 145 4.08 9.34 -9.26
CA GLN A 145 3.59 8.32 -8.33
C GLN A 145 3.26 7.01 -9.05
N LEU A 146 2.64 7.07 -10.22
CA LEU A 146 2.37 5.87 -11.03
C LEU A 146 3.67 5.13 -11.38
N LEU A 147 4.69 5.85 -11.87
CA LEU A 147 5.99 5.28 -12.20
C LEU A 147 6.70 4.68 -10.97
N ALA A 148 6.63 5.35 -9.83
CA ALA A 148 7.17 4.85 -8.57
C ALA A 148 6.43 3.57 -8.09
N ASN A 149 5.11 3.50 -8.26
CA ASN A 149 4.34 2.28 -7.94
C ASN A 149 4.68 1.12 -8.88
N ILE A 150 4.87 1.36 -10.19
CA ILE A 150 5.34 0.34 -11.14
C ILE A 150 6.69 -0.21 -10.69
N PHE A 151 7.62 0.67 -10.29
CA PHE A 151 8.92 0.25 -9.75
C PHE A 151 8.76 -0.60 -8.48
N LEU A 152 7.99 -0.11 -7.48
CA LEU A 152 7.77 -0.81 -6.20
C LEU A 152 7.12 -2.18 -6.38
N VAL A 153 6.12 -2.29 -7.24
CA VAL A 153 5.44 -3.57 -7.53
C VAL A 153 6.45 -4.60 -8.07
N ASN A 154 7.27 -4.21 -9.04
CA ASN A 154 8.29 -5.11 -9.59
C ASN A 154 9.42 -5.42 -8.59
N TYR A 155 9.82 -4.44 -7.77
CA TYR A 155 10.79 -4.62 -6.69
C TYR A 155 10.29 -5.64 -5.65
N LEU A 156 9.02 -5.50 -5.23
CA LEU A 156 8.40 -6.37 -4.24
C LEU A 156 8.21 -7.79 -4.77
N LYS A 157 7.81 -7.96 -6.03
CA LYS A 157 7.67 -9.29 -6.66
C LYS A 157 8.99 -10.06 -6.70
N LYS A 158 10.10 -9.36 -6.98
CA LYS A 158 11.44 -9.97 -6.97
C LYS A 158 11.87 -10.39 -5.56
N ARG A 159 11.40 -9.70 -4.53
CA ARG A 159 11.74 -9.98 -3.13
C ARG A 159 10.83 -11.02 -2.48
N PHE A 160 9.58 -11.08 -2.91
CA PHE A 160 8.55 -12.00 -2.41
C PHE A 160 7.85 -12.67 -3.58
N GLU A 161 8.30 -13.86 -3.95
CA GLU A 161 7.69 -14.63 -5.05
C GLU A 161 6.24 -15.00 -4.79
N THR A 162 5.82 -15.00 -3.51
CA THR A 162 4.46 -15.26 -3.05
C THR A 162 3.45 -14.19 -3.43
N ILE A 163 3.89 -12.98 -3.82
CA ILE A 163 2.97 -11.91 -4.23
C ILE A 163 2.33 -12.27 -5.56
N GLU A 164 1.01 -12.36 -5.56
CA GLU A 164 0.20 -12.68 -6.76
C GLU A 164 -0.71 -11.53 -7.18
N TYR A 165 -1.17 -10.71 -6.23
CA TYR A 165 -2.18 -9.70 -6.47
C TYR A 165 -1.62 -8.29 -6.33
N VAL A 166 -2.10 -7.37 -7.18
CA VAL A 166 -1.95 -5.91 -7.03
C VAL A 166 -3.34 -5.32 -7.10
N VAL A 167 -3.80 -4.69 -6.01
CA VAL A 167 -5.18 -4.24 -5.88
C VAL A 167 -5.28 -2.86 -5.26
N GLY A 168 -6.32 -2.11 -5.58
CA GLY A 168 -6.67 -0.87 -4.91
C GLY A 168 -7.43 -1.12 -3.61
N HIS A 169 -7.30 -0.22 -2.64
CA HIS A 169 -8.02 -0.35 -1.37
C HIS A 169 -9.55 -0.41 -1.56
N HIS A 170 -10.10 0.29 -2.57
CA HIS A 170 -11.53 0.23 -2.87
C HIS A 170 -12.02 -1.16 -3.32
N GLU A 171 -11.10 -2.06 -3.70
CA GLU A 171 -11.39 -3.42 -4.17
C GLU A 171 -11.25 -4.48 -3.06
N TYR A 172 -10.85 -4.11 -1.81
CA TYR A 172 -10.48 -5.07 -0.76
C TYR A 172 -11.59 -6.05 -0.40
N ARG A 173 -12.85 -5.65 -0.51
CA ARG A 173 -14.00 -6.50 -0.20
C ARG A 173 -14.23 -7.63 -1.20
N CYS A 174 -13.64 -7.55 -2.40
CA CYS A 174 -13.68 -8.64 -3.37
C CYS A 174 -13.00 -9.92 -2.87
N PHE A 175 -12.25 -9.83 -1.77
CA PHE A 175 -11.60 -10.98 -1.14
C PHE A 175 -12.43 -11.63 -0.05
N GLU A 176 -13.60 -11.11 0.32
CA GLU A 176 -14.40 -11.60 1.47
C GLU A 176 -14.72 -13.10 1.37
N ASP A 177 -14.90 -13.65 0.17
CA ASP A 177 -15.18 -15.06 -0.07
C ASP A 177 -13.93 -15.90 -0.43
N THR A 178 -12.73 -15.38 -0.16
CA THR A 178 -11.46 -16.08 -0.44
C THR A 178 -10.74 -16.52 0.83
N GLU A 179 -9.81 -17.48 0.69
CA GLU A 179 -8.93 -17.91 1.79
C GLU A 179 -7.97 -16.81 2.30
N LEU A 180 -7.79 -15.73 1.52
CA LEU A 180 -6.95 -14.60 1.90
C LEU A 180 -7.65 -13.65 2.89
N TRP A 181 -8.98 -13.72 2.98
CA TRP A 181 -9.74 -12.92 3.91
C TRP A 181 -9.71 -13.50 5.32
N LEU A 182 -9.24 -12.71 6.29
CA LEU A 182 -9.06 -13.18 7.66
C LEU A 182 -9.98 -12.49 8.70
N GLU A 183 -10.67 -11.38 8.34
CA GLU A 183 -11.53 -10.65 9.28
C GLU A 183 -12.74 -11.51 9.72
N LYS A 184 -12.90 -11.64 11.02
CA LYS A 184 -13.97 -12.43 11.65
C LYS A 184 -15.15 -11.60 12.16
N ASP A 185 -14.96 -10.28 12.29
CA ASP A 185 -16.04 -9.36 12.66
C ASP A 185 -16.79 -8.90 11.41
N ASP A 186 -17.96 -9.48 11.15
CA ASP A 186 -18.79 -9.14 9.99
C ASP A 186 -19.28 -7.68 10.02
N GLY A 187 -19.31 -7.05 11.18
CA GLY A 187 -19.65 -5.63 11.36
C GLY A 187 -18.50 -4.68 11.05
N TYR A 188 -17.27 -5.18 10.91
CA TYR A 188 -16.10 -4.35 10.64
C TYR A 188 -15.80 -4.24 9.15
N ARG A 189 -16.54 -3.38 8.49
CA ARG A 189 -16.37 -3.03 7.07
C ARG A 189 -16.41 -1.52 6.90
N THR A 190 -15.58 -0.98 6.00
CA THR A 190 -15.58 0.44 5.66
C THR A 190 -15.60 0.63 4.16
N LYS A 191 -16.33 1.63 3.66
CA LYS A 191 -16.29 1.99 2.25
C LYS A 191 -14.99 2.71 1.95
N LYS A 192 -14.29 2.31 0.88
CA LYS A 192 -13.04 2.89 0.41
C LYS A 192 -13.16 3.36 -1.03
N PHE A 193 -12.37 4.37 -1.38
CA PHE A 193 -12.36 4.98 -2.71
C PHE A 193 -10.96 4.99 -3.32
N ASP A 194 -9.93 4.87 -2.46
CA ASP A 194 -8.51 4.94 -2.79
C ASP A 194 -7.99 3.67 -3.49
N PRO A 195 -7.01 3.78 -4.38
CA PRO A 195 -6.45 5.00 -4.97
C PRO A 195 -7.32 5.56 -6.12
N GLY A 196 -8.41 4.90 -6.47
CA GLY A 196 -9.30 5.18 -7.58
C GLY A 196 -9.09 4.24 -8.78
N PRO A 197 -10.16 4.00 -9.57
CA PRO A 197 -10.15 3.03 -10.67
C PRO A 197 -9.23 3.45 -11.83
N SER A 198 -9.05 4.75 -12.09
CA SER A 198 -8.18 5.21 -13.18
C SER A 198 -6.72 4.92 -12.88
N PHE A 199 -6.26 5.21 -11.65
CA PHE A 199 -4.90 4.90 -11.25
C PHE A 199 -4.62 3.39 -11.31
N MET A 200 -5.53 2.55 -10.81
CA MET A 200 -5.38 1.10 -10.86
C MET A 200 -5.37 0.56 -12.29
N ARG A 201 -6.23 1.08 -13.18
CA ARG A 201 -6.23 0.71 -14.61
C ARG A 201 -4.86 1.01 -15.24
N ASP A 202 -4.32 2.21 -15.00
CA ASP A 202 -3.06 2.65 -15.58
C ASP A 202 -1.87 1.88 -14.97
N LEU A 203 -1.91 1.56 -13.68
CA LEU A 203 -0.91 0.69 -13.04
C LEU A 203 -0.93 -0.72 -13.67
N HIS A 204 -2.10 -1.34 -13.78
CA HIS A 204 -2.23 -2.67 -14.37
C HIS A 204 -1.84 -2.74 -15.85
N ALA A 205 -2.00 -1.66 -16.60
CA ALA A 205 -1.55 -1.59 -17.98
C ALA A 205 0.00 -1.65 -18.11
N ASN A 206 0.73 -1.32 -17.04
CA ASN A 206 2.18 -1.19 -17.01
C ASN A 206 2.92 -2.25 -16.18
N ILE A 207 2.21 -3.18 -15.52
CA ILE A 207 2.78 -4.32 -14.79
C ILE A 207 2.34 -5.64 -15.43
N LYS A 208 3.13 -6.71 -15.21
CA LYS A 208 2.84 -8.04 -15.79
C LYS A 208 2.97 -9.13 -14.72
N GLY A 209 2.17 -10.18 -14.88
CA GLY A 209 2.26 -11.35 -14.01
C GLY A 209 1.57 -11.17 -12.66
N PHE A 210 0.63 -10.22 -12.55
CA PHE A 210 -0.19 -10.01 -11.36
C PHE A 210 -1.66 -10.19 -11.66
N LYS A 211 -2.36 -10.76 -10.69
CA LYS A 211 -3.82 -10.84 -10.66
C LYS A 211 -4.41 -9.52 -10.17
N LYS A 212 -5.57 -9.18 -10.67
CA LYS A 212 -6.45 -8.13 -10.11
C LYS A 212 -7.27 -8.69 -8.96
N ALA A 213 -7.99 -7.81 -8.25
CA ALA A 213 -8.97 -8.25 -7.27
C ALA A 213 -9.98 -9.24 -7.89
N PRO A 214 -10.39 -10.29 -7.15
CA PRO A 214 -11.33 -11.29 -7.64
C PRO A 214 -12.78 -10.79 -7.57
N CYS A 215 -13.03 -9.59 -8.08
CA CYS A 215 -14.38 -9.09 -8.30
C CYS A 215 -14.92 -9.68 -9.60
N ASP A 216 -16.13 -10.23 -9.56
CA ASP A 216 -16.89 -10.66 -10.73
C ASP A 216 -17.44 -9.47 -11.52
#